data_e57fd5d1f9a942083f4c7a633e4edefd
#
_entry.id   e57fd5d1f9a942083f4c7a633e4edefd
#
_cell.length_a   1.000
_cell.length_b   1.000
_cell.length_c   1.000
_cell.angle_alpha   90.00
_cell.angle_beta   90.00
_cell.angle_gamma   90.00
#
_symmetry.space_group_name_H-M   'P 1'
#
loop_
_entity.id
_entity.type
_entity.pdbx_description
1 polymer ?
#
loop_
_entity_poly.entity_id
_entity_poly.type
_entity_poly.pdbx_seq_one_letter_code
_entity_poly.pdbx_strand_id
1 'polypeptide(L)'
;MPRRLSLTLAVALCPGLALACGPTAPLFDGDPESGVSISVGRIADRAWVPRLIDGVPVPDDAGLSLTVSPDGKVAGETGCNLFAGTAELDAGWMQLGPMAVTEMACLDPERMERETAWLKALGEARGFVVSPEVLWLMREDGTVAVCLG
;
A
#
# COMPACT_ATOMS: atom_id res chain seq x y z
N MET A 1 -29.77 8.04 -54.70
CA MET A 1 -30.20 7.67 -53.34
C MET A 1 -28.94 7.35 -52.51
N PRO A 2 -28.50 8.20 -51.62
CA PRO A 2 -27.30 7.94 -50.82
C PRO A 2 -27.62 7.04 -49.59
N ARG A 3 -26.91 5.94 -49.48
CA ARG A 3 -26.95 5.01 -48.35
C ARG A 3 -26.30 5.68 -47.12
N ARG A 4 -27.09 5.91 -46.08
CA ARG A 4 -26.60 6.36 -44.79
C ARG A 4 -25.88 5.18 -44.11
N LEU A 5 -24.56 5.25 -43.95
CA LEU A 5 -23.81 4.38 -43.04
C LEU A 5 -24.06 4.84 -41.61
N SER A 6 -24.83 4.05 -40.86
CA SER A 6 -24.93 4.23 -39.41
C SER A 6 -23.66 3.64 -38.77
N LEU A 7 -22.81 4.52 -38.25
CA LEU A 7 -21.66 4.16 -37.44
C LEU A 7 -22.17 3.91 -36.01
N THR A 8 -22.42 2.66 -35.68
CA THR A 8 -22.71 2.24 -34.30
C THR A 8 -21.40 2.29 -33.51
N LEU A 9 -21.24 3.33 -32.67
CA LEU A 9 -20.19 3.45 -31.72
C LEU A 9 -20.44 2.41 -30.61
N ALA A 10 -19.72 1.27 -30.67
CA ALA A 10 -19.72 0.31 -29.61
C ALA A 10 -18.91 0.91 -28.43
N VAL A 11 -19.62 1.41 -27.43
CA VAL A 11 -19.03 1.71 -26.13
C VAL A 11 -18.62 0.38 -25.49
N ALA A 12 -17.33 0.06 -25.55
CA ALA A 12 -16.77 -1.03 -24.79
C ALA A 12 -16.90 -0.66 -23.31
N LEU A 13 -17.87 -1.26 -22.59
CA LEU A 13 -17.84 -1.28 -21.14
C LEU A 13 -16.57 -2.03 -20.73
N CYS A 14 -15.57 -1.31 -20.26
CA CYS A 14 -14.49 -1.92 -19.49
C CYS A 14 -15.09 -2.46 -18.20
N PRO A 15 -15.11 -3.79 -17.97
CA PRO A 15 -15.50 -4.33 -16.68
C PRO A 15 -14.46 -3.92 -15.65
N GLY A 16 -14.90 -3.19 -14.61
CA GLY A 16 -14.24 -2.97 -13.34
C GLY A 16 -12.72 -2.80 -13.41
N LEU A 17 -12.23 -1.55 -13.44
CA LEU A 17 -10.83 -1.30 -13.09
C LEU A 17 -10.66 -1.75 -11.62
N ALA A 18 -10.18 -2.99 -11.43
CA ALA A 18 -9.65 -3.37 -10.13
C ALA A 18 -8.61 -2.33 -9.74
N LEU A 19 -8.78 -1.71 -8.58
CA LEU A 19 -7.80 -0.78 -8.02
C LEU A 19 -6.49 -1.56 -7.84
N ALA A 20 -5.63 -1.50 -8.86
CA ALA A 20 -4.34 -2.16 -8.85
C ALA A 20 -3.34 -1.29 -8.11
N CYS A 21 -2.37 -1.92 -7.46
CA CYS A 21 -1.23 -1.24 -6.88
C CYS A 21 -0.53 -0.38 -7.95
N GLY A 22 -0.48 0.91 -7.73
CA GLY A 22 0.12 1.88 -8.63
C GLY A 22 0.89 2.96 -7.89
N PRO A 23 1.65 3.79 -8.61
CA PRO A 23 2.44 4.87 -8.00
C PRO A 23 1.58 6.04 -7.49
N THR A 24 0.30 6.02 -7.77
CA THR A 24 -0.68 7.03 -7.33
C THR A 24 -1.79 6.36 -6.54
N ALA A 25 -2.06 6.87 -5.34
CA ALA A 25 -3.25 6.47 -4.59
C ALA A 25 -4.50 7.08 -5.23
N PRO A 26 -5.64 6.39 -5.19
CA PRO A 26 -6.91 6.98 -5.58
C PRO A 26 -7.26 8.13 -4.62
N LEU A 27 -7.94 9.15 -5.15
CA LEU A 27 -8.49 10.20 -4.30
C LEU A 27 -9.61 9.61 -3.44
N PHE A 28 -9.59 9.94 -2.15
CA PHE A 28 -10.73 9.66 -1.28
C PHE A 28 -11.82 10.69 -1.57
N ASP A 29 -12.88 10.27 -2.21
CA ASP A 29 -14.02 11.10 -2.62
C ASP A 29 -15.21 11.03 -1.64
N GLY A 30 -15.10 10.16 -0.63
CA GLY A 30 -16.18 9.92 0.33
C GLY A 30 -17.31 9.05 -0.21
N ASP A 31 -17.21 8.54 -1.44
CA ASP A 31 -18.20 7.65 -2.02
C ASP A 31 -18.07 6.23 -1.47
N PRO A 32 -19.08 5.70 -0.78
CA PRO A 32 -19.05 4.34 -0.23
C PRO A 32 -18.99 3.26 -1.34
N GLU A 33 -19.41 3.56 -2.57
CA GLU A 33 -19.39 2.63 -3.69
C GLU A 33 -17.99 2.52 -4.33
N SER A 34 -17.13 3.53 -4.16
CA SER A 34 -15.75 3.49 -4.66
C SER A 34 -14.89 2.41 -4.00
N GLY A 35 -15.31 1.92 -2.83
CA GLY A 35 -14.55 0.96 -2.01
C GLY A 35 -13.30 1.55 -1.37
N VAL A 36 -12.96 2.81 -1.65
CA VAL A 36 -11.83 3.52 -1.07
C VAL A 36 -12.20 4.07 0.30
N SER A 37 -11.28 3.99 1.26
CA SER A 37 -11.52 4.41 2.65
C SER A 37 -10.26 4.97 3.28
N ILE A 38 -10.46 5.78 4.31
CA ILE A 38 -9.43 6.25 5.25
C ILE A 38 -9.67 5.70 6.66
N SER A 39 -10.47 4.64 6.78
CA SER A 39 -10.83 4.06 8.08
C SER A 39 -9.75 3.11 8.59
N VAL A 40 -9.29 3.34 9.82
CA VAL A 40 -8.34 2.49 10.54
C VAL A 40 -8.83 1.04 10.64
N GLY A 41 -10.12 0.82 10.86
CA GLY A 41 -10.69 -0.53 10.93
C GLY A 41 -10.52 -1.36 9.65
N ARG A 42 -10.25 -0.74 8.51
CA ARG A 42 -10.03 -1.45 7.24
C ARG A 42 -8.58 -1.88 7.01
N ILE A 43 -7.62 -1.26 7.72
CA ILE A 43 -6.21 -1.65 7.62
C ILE A 43 -5.82 -2.66 8.70
N ALA A 44 -6.63 -2.78 9.77
CA ALA A 44 -6.31 -3.58 10.93
C ALA A 44 -6.55 -5.09 10.70
N ASP A 45 -5.85 -5.88 11.51
CA ASP A 45 -6.04 -7.33 11.66
C ASP A 45 -5.84 -8.17 10.39
N ARG A 46 -5.06 -7.67 9.44
CA ARG A 46 -4.61 -8.45 8.29
C ARG A 46 -3.14 -8.17 7.98
N ALA A 47 -2.48 -9.16 7.38
CA ALA A 47 -1.14 -8.95 6.84
C ALA A 47 -1.24 -8.30 5.46
N TRP A 48 -0.53 -7.21 5.28
CA TRP A 48 -0.36 -6.50 4.03
C TRP A 48 1.01 -6.81 3.45
N VAL A 49 1.06 -7.15 2.17
CA VAL A 49 2.31 -7.47 1.46
C VAL A 49 2.65 -6.34 0.50
N PRO A 50 3.84 -5.73 0.57
CA PRO A 50 4.19 -4.67 -0.35
C PRO A 50 4.33 -5.21 -1.78
N ARG A 51 3.73 -4.49 -2.72
CA ARG A 51 3.81 -4.73 -4.16
C ARG A 51 4.73 -3.73 -4.84
N LEU A 52 4.75 -2.48 -4.34
CA LEU A 52 5.66 -1.43 -4.77
C LEU A 52 6.24 -0.73 -3.53
N ILE A 53 7.52 -0.43 -3.56
CA ILE A 53 8.22 0.45 -2.62
C ILE A 53 8.89 1.53 -3.47
N ASP A 54 8.56 2.79 -3.24
CA ASP A 54 9.06 3.94 -4.05
C ASP A 54 8.87 3.75 -5.57
N GLY A 55 7.75 3.10 -5.96
CA GLY A 55 7.46 2.78 -7.36
C GLY A 55 8.25 1.59 -7.93
N VAL A 56 9.13 0.98 -7.14
CA VAL A 56 9.90 -0.21 -7.54
C VAL A 56 9.12 -1.47 -7.19
N PRO A 57 8.89 -2.40 -8.13
CA PRO A 57 8.21 -3.65 -7.87
C PRO A 57 8.95 -4.52 -6.84
N VAL A 58 8.17 -5.12 -5.93
CA VAL A 58 8.66 -6.05 -4.92
C VAL A 58 8.36 -7.48 -5.39
N PRO A 59 9.36 -8.39 -5.41
CA PRO A 59 9.12 -9.80 -5.69
C PRO A 59 8.16 -10.46 -4.69
N ASP A 60 7.34 -11.39 -5.16
CA ASP A 60 6.34 -12.08 -4.30
C ASP A 60 6.99 -12.90 -3.18
N ASP A 61 8.23 -13.37 -3.37
CA ASP A 61 9.02 -14.13 -2.41
C ASP A 61 9.95 -13.27 -1.54
N ALA A 62 9.77 -11.95 -1.55
CA ALA A 62 10.63 -11.02 -0.80
C ALA A 62 10.53 -11.21 0.72
N GLY A 63 9.45 -11.81 1.23
CA GLY A 63 9.24 -12.02 2.65
C GLY A 63 9.01 -10.72 3.43
N LEU A 64 8.39 -9.72 2.80
CA LEU A 64 8.01 -8.47 3.44
C LEU A 64 6.55 -8.51 3.86
N SER A 65 6.25 -7.98 5.04
CA SER A 65 4.87 -7.84 5.50
C SER A 65 4.69 -6.69 6.47
N LEU A 66 3.45 -6.20 6.57
CA LEU A 66 3.00 -5.21 7.55
C LEU A 66 1.67 -5.67 8.15
N THR A 67 1.58 -5.72 9.47
CA THR A 67 0.33 -5.90 10.21
C THR A 67 0.12 -4.69 11.11
N VAL A 68 -1.09 -4.18 11.12
CA VAL A 68 -1.52 -3.08 11.99
C VAL A 68 -2.66 -3.58 12.86
N SER A 69 -2.56 -3.39 14.18
CA SER A 69 -3.64 -3.73 15.10
C SER A 69 -4.53 -2.51 15.38
N PRO A 70 -5.79 -2.70 15.78
CA PRO A 70 -6.69 -1.59 16.09
C PRO A 70 -6.19 -0.69 17.22
N ASP A 71 -5.34 -1.22 18.11
CA ASP A 71 -4.71 -0.50 19.23
C ASP A 71 -3.40 0.23 18.82
N GLY A 72 -3.11 0.30 17.53
CA GLY A 72 -1.95 1.01 17.00
C GLY A 72 -0.63 0.25 17.06
N LYS A 73 -0.63 -1.05 17.42
CA LYS A 73 0.58 -1.85 17.30
C LYS A 73 0.86 -2.20 15.84
N VAL A 74 2.13 -2.13 15.46
CA VAL A 74 2.59 -2.55 14.14
C VAL A 74 3.66 -3.62 14.27
N ALA A 75 3.63 -4.58 13.36
CA ALA A 75 4.64 -5.62 13.26
C ALA A 75 4.75 -6.09 11.81
N GLY A 76 5.85 -6.75 11.48
CA GLY A 76 6.04 -7.31 10.15
C GLY A 76 7.40 -7.91 9.94
N GLU A 77 7.63 -8.27 8.69
CA GLU A 77 8.85 -8.90 8.20
C GLU A 77 9.55 -7.98 7.21
N THR A 78 10.87 -8.02 7.20
CA THR A 78 11.71 -7.23 6.30
C THR A 78 12.41 -8.06 5.24
N GLY A 79 12.05 -9.34 5.14
CA GLY A 79 12.73 -10.32 4.29
C GLY A 79 13.91 -11.02 4.98
N CYS A 80 14.49 -10.39 5.99
CA CYS A 80 15.57 -10.93 6.81
C CYS A 80 15.25 -10.86 8.29
N ASN A 81 14.66 -9.76 8.69
CA ASN A 81 14.43 -9.40 10.08
C ASN A 81 12.92 -9.29 10.34
N LEU A 82 12.59 -9.26 11.61
CA LEU A 82 11.27 -8.89 12.10
C LEU A 82 11.35 -7.46 12.65
N PHE A 83 10.26 -6.73 12.49
CA PHE A 83 10.11 -5.44 13.16
C PHE A 83 8.82 -5.38 13.97
N ALA A 84 8.85 -4.58 15.02
CA ALA A 84 7.67 -4.26 15.81
C ALA A 84 7.77 -2.82 16.34
N GLY A 85 6.63 -2.18 16.50
CA GLY A 85 6.55 -0.81 16.98
C GLY A 85 5.10 -0.39 17.22
N THR A 86 4.89 0.91 17.18
CA THR A 86 3.56 1.51 17.30
C THR A 86 3.33 2.51 16.17
N ALA A 87 2.07 2.71 15.82
CA ALA A 87 1.63 3.77 14.94
C ALA A 87 0.57 4.63 15.64
N GLU A 88 0.64 5.92 15.44
CA GLU A 88 -0.48 6.81 15.68
C GLU A 88 -1.34 6.82 14.42
N LEU A 89 -2.63 6.62 14.59
CA LEU A 89 -3.61 6.44 13.51
C LEU A 89 -4.80 7.33 13.74
N ASP A 90 -5.19 8.08 12.73
CA ASP A 90 -6.45 8.81 12.66
C ASP A 90 -6.95 8.77 11.21
N ALA A 91 -8.16 9.25 10.96
CA ALA A 91 -8.81 9.19 9.66
C ALA A 91 -7.90 9.60 8.48
N GLY A 92 -7.33 8.63 7.78
CA GLY A 92 -6.40 8.84 6.66
C GLY A 92 -4.98 9.25 7.03
N TRP A 93 -4.70 9.51 8.31
CA TRP A 93 -3.38 9.86 8.80
C TRP A 93 -2.72 8.68 9.53
N MET A 94 -1.42 8.52 9.34
CA MET A 94 -0.62 7.48 9.97
C MET A 94 0.80 8.00 10.20
N GLN A 95 1.32 7.78 11.39
CA GLN A 95 2.73 7.97 11.69
C GLN A 95 3.26 6.79 12.49
N LEU A 96 4.25 6.09 11.94
CA LEU A 96 4.94 5.05 12.67
C LEU A 96 5.94 5.68 13.64
N GLY A 97 5.87 5.22 14.89
CA GLY A 97 6.85 5.53 15.92
C GLY A 97 8.16 4.76 15.72
N PRO A 98 9.08 4.84 16.68
CA PRO A 98 10.30 4.04 16.63
C PRO A 98 9.97 2.55 16.52
N MET A 99 10.64 1.87 15.59
CA MET A 99 10.51 0.42 15.38
C MET A 99 11.73 -0.29 15.94
N ALA A 100 11.51 -1.35 16.73
CA ALA A 100 12.53 -2.32 17.07
C ALA A 100 12.65 -3.30 15.91
N VAL A 101 13.86 -3.54 15.43
CA VAL A 101 14.16 -4.47 14.34
C VAL A 101 15.18 -5.49 14.85
N THR A 102 15.00 -6.77 14.55
CA THR A 102 16.02 -7.78 14.83
C THR A 102 17.25 -7.56 13.95
N GLU A 103 18.40 -8.02 14.40
CA GLU A 103 19.67 -7.81 13.71
C GLU A 103 20.24 -9.15 13.19
N MET A 104 19.49 -9.83 12.31
CA MET A 104 20.01 -10.98 11.60
C MET A 104 20.81 -10.52 10.39
N ALA A 105 22.00 -11.07 10.19
CA ALA A 105 22.80 -10.80 9.00
C ALA A 105 22.18 -11.53 7.79
N CYS A 106 21.69 -10.77 6.81
CA CYS A 106 21.37 -11.31 5.49
C CYS A 106 22.65 -11.51 4.69
N LEU A 107 22.81 -12.70 4.13
CA LEU A 107 23.91 -12.97 3.21
C LEU A 107 23.66 -12.41 1.80
N ASP A 108 22.42 -12.05 1.51
CA ASP A 108 21.99 -11.53 0.21
C ASP A 108 21.92 -10.00 0.23
N PRO A 109 22.81 -9.31 -0.50
CA PRO A 109 22.84 -7.85 -0.56
C PRO A 109 21.53 -7.22 -1.05
N GLU A 110 20.84 -7.85 -2.01
CA GLU A 110 19.58 -7.33 -2.54
C GLU A 110 18.47 -7.34 -1.49
N ARG A 111 18.46 -8.35 -0.60
CA ARG A 111 17.53 -8.38 0.53
C ARG A 111 17.83 -7.27 1.54
N MET A 112 19.08 -6.98 1.80
CA MET A 112 19.49 -5.89 2.71
C MET A 112 19.10 -4.52 2.15
N GLU A 113 19.31 -4.29 0.84
CA GLU A 113 18.89 -3.05 0.18
C GLU A 113 17.35 -2.90 0.24
N ARG A 114 16.62 -3.98 0.00
CA ARG A 114 15.16 -3.98 0.06
C ARG A 114 14.64 -3.76 1.49
N GLU A 115 15.25 -4.37 2.50
CA GLU A 115 14.96 -4.10 3.91
C GLU A 115 15.14 -2.62 4.23
N THR A 116 16.26 -2.03 3.81
CA THR A 116 16.54 -0.61 4.02
C THR A 116 15.49 0.27 3.36
N ALA A 117 15.13 -0.02 2.11
CA ALA A 117 14.09 0.72 1.39
C ALA A 117 12.71 0.57 2.06
N TRP A 118 12.38 -0.65 2.51
CA TRP A 118 11.14 -0.96 3.20
C TRP A 118 10.98 -0.18 4.50
N LEU A 119 11.96 -0.27 5.39
CA LEU A 119 11.93 0.42 6.68
C LEU A 119 11.94 1.94 6.52
N LYS A 120 12.68 2.45 5.53
CA LYS A 120 12.69 3.89 5.20
C LYS A 120 11.31 4.34 4.75
N ALA A 121 10.69 3.64 3.79
CA ALA A 121 9.38 4.00 3.26
C ALA A 121 8.27 3.95 4.33
N LEU A 122 8.32 2.96 5.24
CA LEU A 122 7.45 2.90 6.41
C LEU A 122 7.64 4.10 7.35
N GLY A 123 8.89 4.48 7.61
CA GLY A 123 9.22 5.63 8.47
C GLY A 123 8.79 6.99 7.88
N GLU A 124 8.68 7.07 6.56
CA GLU A 124 8.23 8.27 5.83
C GLU A 124 6.72 8.37 5.66
N ALA A 125 5.96 7.31 5.97
CA ALA A 125 4.52 7.31 5.85
C ALA A 125 3.88 8.33 6.80
N ARG A 126 2.96 9.15 6.26
CA ARG A 126 2.21 10.17 7.00
C ARG A 126 0.70 10.07 6.74
N GLY A 127 0.30 9.29 5.77
CA GLY A 127 -1.10 9.07 5.44
C GLY A 127 -1.36 7.72 4.83
N PHE A 128 -2.62 7.33 4.78
CA PHE A 128 -3.04 6.11 4.10
C PHE A 128 -4.40 6.27 3.42
N VAL A 129 -4.56 5.51 2.35
CA VAL A 129 -5.84 5.24 1.70
C VAL A 129 -5.96 3.74 1.54
N VAL A 130 -7.12 3.17 1.78
CA VAL A 130 -7.34 1.72 1.73
C VAL A 130 -8.59 1.37 0.92
N SER A 131 -8.47 0.35 0.09
CA SER A 131 -9.56 -0.37 -0.53
C SER A 131 -9.68 -1.78 0.08
N PRO A 132 -10.66 -2.61 -0.31
CA PRO A 132 -10.74 -3.99 0.17
C PRO A 132 -9.48 -4.82 -0.08
N GLU A 133 -8.73 -4.50 -1.14
CA GLU A 133 -7.60 -5.31 -1.61
C GLU A 133 -6.26 -4.59 -1.57
N VAL A 134 -6.25 -3.25 -1.49
CA VAL A 134 -5.03 -2.45 -1.63
C VAL A 134 -4.95 -1.39 -0.54
N LEU A 135 -3.77 -1.25 0.02
CA LEU A 135 -3.40 -0.20 0.97
C LEU A 135 -2.29 0.66 0.36
N TRP A 136 -2.51 1.95 0.26
CA TRP A 136 -1.49 2.94 -0.11
C TRP A 136 -1.03 3.69 1.13
N LEU A 137 0.27 3.67 1.38
CA LEU A 137 0.92 4.51 2.38
C LEU A 137 1.54 5.71 1.66
N MET A 138 1.22 6.91 2.13
CA MET A 138 1.61 8.15 1.48
C MET A 138 2.53 8.97 2.37
N ARG A 139 3.43 9.72 1.74
CA ARG A 139 4.24 10.74 2.39
C ARG A 139 3.44 12.01 2.63
N GLU A 140 4.01 12.93 3.38
CA GLU A 140 3.43 14.24 3.66
C GLU A 140 3.15 15.07 2.38
N ASP A 141 3.96 14.89 1.34
CA ASP A 141 3.79 15.55 0.04
C ASP A 141 2.73 14.89 -0.86
N GLY A 142 2.05 13.84 -0.37
CA GLY A 142 1.03 13.10 -1.09
C GLY A 142 1.57 12.04 -2.07
N THR A 143 2.89 11.86 -2.16
CA THR A 143 3.46 10.77 -2.97
C THR A 143 3.27 9.42 -2.29
N VAL A 144 3.10 8.37 -3.08
CA VAL A 144 2.99 6.99 -2.57
C VAL A 144 4.39 6.49 -2.19
N ALA A 145 4.58 6.21 -0.91
CA ALA A 145 5.78 5.54 -0.41
C ALA A 145 5.71 4.04 -0.64
N VAL A 146 4.55 3.45 -0.34
CA VAL A 146 4.33 1.99 -0.48
C VAL A 146 2.93 1.72 -0.97
N CYS A 147 2.81 0.74 -1.86
CA CYS A 147 1.54 0.13 -2.21
C CYS A 147 1.56 -1.35 -1.79
N LEU A 148 0.55 -1.78 -1.04
CA LEU A 148 0.42 -3.11 -0.47
C LEU A 148 -0.88 -3.78 -0.93
N GLY A 149 -0.86 -5.11 -1.07
CA GLY A 149 -2.03 -5.91 -1.47
C GLY A 149 -2.12 -7.23 -0.73
#